data_51bebe31e0e4513f5e46327113ac3986
#
_entry.id   51bebe31e0e4513f5e46327113ac3986
#
_cell.length_a   1.000
_cell.length_b   1.000
_cell.length_c   1.000
_cell.angle_alpha   90.00
_cell.angle_beta   90.00
_cell.angle_gamma   90.00
#
_symmetry.space_group_name_H-M   'P 1'
#
loop_
_entity.id
_entity.type
_entity.pdbx_description
1 polymer ?
#
loop_
_entity_poly.entity_id
_entity_poly.type
_entity_poly.pdbx_seq_one_letter_code
_entity_poly.pdbx_strand_id
1 'polypeptide(L)'
;DFISLDDRIITIEDVEEIKFYEHKNFVQLFYPSEAKSTDFLNSATLLKSCLRMKPDRILLAELRGAETYDFINVLASGHGGSITSCHAGSPEETFTRLALMTLQNPQGQCVPFEIIQKTLKDLIDIVVHIHAHHGKRRISGIYFKEIENIKKDSNE
;
A
#
# COMPACT_ATOMS: atom_id res chain seq x y z
N ASP A 1 -2.07 -11.44 -15.08
CA ASP A 1 -1.90 -11.18 -16.53
C ASP A 1 -1.41 -9.76 -16.85
N PHE A 2 -1.33 -8.85 -15.85
CA PHE A 2 -0.88 -7.46 -16.04
C PHE A 2 0.50 -7.17 -15.42
N ILE A 3 1.06 -8.13 -14.68
CA ILE A 3 2.41 -8.06 -14.13
C ILE A 3 3.30 -8.94 -15.02
N SER A 4 4.48 -8.45 -15.41
CA SER A 4 5.44 -9.24 -16.18
C SER A 4 5.81 -10.52 -15.42
N LEU A 5 5.85 -11.65 -16.11
CA LEU A 5 6.27 -12.92 -15.52
C LEU A 5 7.75 -12.93 -15.10
N ASP A 6 8.54 -11.97 -15.58
CA ASP A 6 9.94 -11.79 -15.22
C ASP A 6 10.09 -10.98 -13.91
N ASP A 7 9.06 -10.21 -13.50
CA ASP A 7 9.09 -9.43 -12.27
C ASP A 7 9.22 -10.35 -11.04
N ARG A 8 10.06 -9.95 -10.10
CA ARG A 8 10.14 -10.60 -8.79
C ARG A 8 9.11 -10.01 -7.85
N ILE A 9 8.10 -10.82 -7.47
CA ILE A 9 7.04 -10.41 -6.56
C ILE A 9 7.33 -10.90 -5.14
N ILE A 10 7.18 -10.02 -4.17
CA ILE A 10 7.18 -10.41 -2.75
C ILE A 10 5.82 -10.05 -2.16
N THR A 11 5.15 -11.02 -1.54
CA THR A 11 3.93 -10.76 -0.78
C THR A 11 4.23 -10.74 0.71
N ILE A 12 3.46 -9.94 1.45
CA ILE A 12 3.49 -9.86 2.91
C ILE A 12 2.05 -9.96 3.39
N GLU A 13 1.72 -11.05 4.07
CA GLU A 13 0.35 -11.43 4.40
C GLU A 13 0.27 -11.94 5.85
N ASP A 14 -0.85 -11.72 6.52
CA ASP A 14 -1.17 -12.37 7.80
C ASP A 14 -1.94 -13.69 7.59
N VAL A 15 -2.66 -13.80 6.49
CA VAL A 15 -3.35 -15.02 6.03
C VAL A 15 -3.04 -15.21 4.54
N GLU A 16 -2.79 -16.44 4.12
CA GLU A 16 -2.49 -16.77 2.72
C GLU A 16 -3.74 -16.58 1.84
N GLU A 17 -3.83 -15.44 1.17
CA GLU A 17 -4.93 -15.09 0.26
C GLU A 17 -4.48 -14.95 -1.19
N ILE A 18 -3.24 -14.47 -1.42
CA ILE A 18 -2.71 -14.25 -2.76
C ILE A 18 -2.20 -15.57 -3.34
N LYS A 19 -2.72 -15.94 -4.51
CA LYS A 19 -2.35 -17.18 -5.20
C LYS A 19 -1.68 -16.86 -6.53
N PHE A 20 -0.53 -17.46 -6.79
CA PHE A 20 0.19 -17.37 -8.04
C PHE A 20 0.05 -18.69 -8.83
N TYR A 21 -0.50 -18.63 -10.03
CA TYR A 21 -0.70 -19.81 -10.88
C TYR A 21 0.38 -19.93 -11.98
N GLU A 22 0.74 -18.82 -12.57
CA GLU A 22 1.69 -18.78 -13.69
C GLU A 22 3.02 -18.12 -13.32
N HIS A 23 2.99 -17.18 -12.37
CA HIS A 23 4.18 -16.45 -11.92
C HIS A 23 5.11 -17.35 -11.11
N LYS A 24 6.38 -17.47 -11.55
CA LYS A 24 7.35 -18.38 -10.92
C LYS A 24 8.33 -17.68 -9.99
N ASN A 25 8.58 -16.38 -10.21
CA ASN A 25 9.54 -15.61 -9.42
C ASN A 25 8.82 -14.83 -8.31
N PHE A 26 8.37 -15.54 -7.28
CA PHE A 26 7.73 -14.91 -6.13
C PHE A 26 8.22 -15.47 -4.81
N VAL A 27 8.06 -14.69 -3.75
CA VAL A 27 8.28 -15.09 -2.35
C VAL A 27 7.09 -14.63 -1.53
N GLN A 28 6.50 -15.52 -0.75
CA GLN A 28 5.42 -15.20 0.17
C GLN A 28 5.97 -15.16 1.60
N LEU A 29 5.78 -14.03 2.26
CA LEU A 29 6.19 -13.80 3.64
C LEU A 29 4.93 -13.68 4.50
N PHE A 30 4.92 -14.37 5.63
CA PHE A 30 3.79 -14.41 6.54
C PHE A 30 4.16 -13.90 7.92
N TYR A 31 3.21 -13.22 8.58
CA TYR A 31 3.33 -12.80 9.97
C TYR A 31 2.04 -13.16 10.72
N PRO A 32 2.10 -13.36 12.06
CA PRO A 32 0.89 -13.66 12.84
C PRO A 32 -0.11 -12.50 12.77
N SER A 33 -1.39 -12.78 12.51
CA SER A 33 -2.45 -11.75 12.42
C SER A 33 -2.56 -10.87 13.68
N GLU A 34 -2.18 -11.42 14.84
CA GLU A 34 -2.18 -10.74 16.14
C GLU A 34 -0.85 -10.05 16.46
N ALA A 35 0.12 -10.03 15.52
CA ALA A 35 1.44 -9.45 15.74
C ALA A 35 1.33 -7.96 16.03
N LYS A 36 1.98 -7.54 17.11
CA LYS A 36 2.12 -6.13 17.50
C LYS A 36 3.32 -5.50 16.81
N SER A 37 3.35 -4.18 16.72
CA SER A 37 4.49 -3.43 16.19
C SER A 37 5.80 -3.67 16.94
N THR A 38 5.72 -4.13 18.20
CA THR A 38 6.88 -4.47 19.05
C THR A 38 7.38 -5.90 18.84
N ASP A 39 6.62 -6.76 18.18
CA ASP A 39 7.01 -8.14 17.96
C ASP A 39 8.09 -8.22 16.91
N PHE A 40 8.97 -9.22 17.04
CA PHE A 40 10.07 -9.43 16.09
C PHE A 40 9.57 -9.70 14.67
N LEU A 41 8.47 -10.45 14.54
CA LEU A 41 7.86 -10.79 13.26
C LEU A 41 6.51 -10.06 13.12
N ASN A 42 6.51 -8.99 12.34
CA ASN A 42 5.35 -8.18 12.00
C ASN A 42 5.48 -7.63 10.57
N SER A 43 4.44 -6.97 10.05
CA SER A 43 4.42 -6.41 8.69
C SER A 43 5.55 -5.41 8.43
N ALA A 44 5.88 -4.53 9.40
CA ALA A 44 6.94 -3.53 9.27
C ALA A 44 8.33 -4.16 9.17
N THR A 45 8.64 -5.19 9.98
CA THR A 45 9.93 -5.91 9.91
C THR A 45 10.07 -6.70 8.62
N LEU A 46 8.99 -7.27 8.10
CA LEU A 46 8.99 -7.96 6.81
C LEU A 46 9.16 -6.97 5.65
N LEU A 47 8.51 -5.80 5.68
CA LEU A 47 8.72 -4.74 4.69
C LEU A 47 10.19 -4.32 4.60
N LYS A 48 10.86 -4.10 5.74
CA LYS A 48 12.30 -3.78 5.77
C LYS A 48 13.17 -4.93 5.24
N SER A 49 12.78 -6.16 5.52
CA SER A 49 13.53 -7.35 5.09
C SER A 49 13.38 -7.62 3.60
N CYS A 50 12.18 -7.41 3.04
CA CYS A 50 11.90 -7.69 1.63
C CYS A 50 12.72 -6.80 0.68
N LEU A 51 13.10 -5.58 1.09
CA LEU A 51 13.96 -4.69 0.29
C LEU A 51 15.34 -5.32 -0.01
N ARG A 52 15.81 -6.23 0.86
CA ARG A 52 17.08 -6.98 0.64
C ARG A 52 16.90 -8.20 -0.27
N MET A 53 15.67 -8.54 -0.61
CA MET A 53 15.35 -9.67 -1.49
C MET A 53 15.22 -9.27 -2.96
N LYS A 54 15.51 -7.99 -3.28
CA LYS A 54 15.48 -7.44 -4.64
C LYS A 54 14.10 -7.59 -5.30
N PRO A 55 13.02 -7.09 -4.69
CA PRO A 55 11.69 -7.13 -5.29
C PRO A 55 11.58 -6.15 -6.46
N ASP A 56 10.88 -6.53 -7.52
CA ASP A 56 10.36 -5.58 -8.51
C ASP A 56 9.02 -5.02 -8.04
N ARG A 57 8.21 -5.85 -7.36
CA ARG A 57 6.92 -5.44 -6.78
C ARG A 57 6.71 -6.05 -5.39
N ILE A 58 6.07 -5.26 -4.53
CA ILE A 58 5.67 -5.70 -3.20
C ILE A 58 4.14 -5.66 -3.11
N LEU A 59 3.53 -6.77 -2.73
CA LEU A 59 2.11 -6.88 -2.47
C LEU A 59 1.92 -7.05 -0.96
N LEU A 60 1.53 -5.97 -0.29
CA LEU A 60 1.20 -6.01 1.14
C LEU A 60 -0.31 -6.19 1.28
N ALA A 61 -0.75 -7.24 1.94
CA ALA A 61 -2.16 -7.60 2.00
C ALA A 61 -3.03 -6.46 2.52
N GLU A 62 -2.68 -5.84 3.65
CA GLU A 62 -3.44 -4.74 4.22
C GLU A 62 -2.57 -3.80 5.05
N LEU A 63 -2.86 -2.49 4.96
CA LEU A 63 -2.35 -1.46 5.85
C LEU A 63 -3.38 -1.19 6.95
N ARG A 64 -2.98 -1.40 8.22
CA ARG A 64 -3.86 -1.24 9.39
C ARG A 64 -3.38 -0.18 10.38
N GLY A 65 -2.08 0.16 10.36
CA GLY A 65 -1.47 1.06 11.37
C GLY A 65 -0.10 1.60 11.01
N ALA A 66 0.80 1.56 11.98
CA ALA A 66 2.12 2.20 11.96
C ALA A 66 3.04 1.74 10.80
N GLU A 67 2.85 0.52 10.28
CA GLU A 67 3.56 -0.03 9.13
C GLU A 67 3.36 0.78 7.85
N THR A 68 2.32 1.62 7.81
CA THR A 68 2.07 2.54 6.69
C THR A 68 3.26 3.45 6.43
N TYR A 69 3.96 3.91 7.48
CA TYR A 69 5.19 4.70 7.34
C TYR A 69 6.28 3.92 6.58
N ASP A 70 6.48 2.66 6.94
CA ASP A 70 7.48 1.80 6.29
C ASP A 70 7.10 1.51 4.84
N PHE A 71 5.80 1.31 4.55
CA PHE A 71 5.31 1.11 3.18
C PHE A 71 5.51 2.35 2.30
N ILE A 72 5.24 3.57 2.82
CA ILE A 72 5.51 4.82 2.12
C ILE A 72 7.00 4.92 1.75
N ASN A 73 7.90 4.59 2.68
CA ASN A 73 9.33 4.60 2.42
C ASN A 73 9.75 3.59 1.33
N VAL A 74 9.10 2.42 1.28
CA VAL A 74 9.28 1.44 0.21
C VAL A 74 8.89 2.04 -1.15
N LEU A 75 7.72 2.67 -1.25
CA LEU A 75 7.28 3.33 -2.49
C LEU A 75 8.23 4.46 -2.90
N ALA A 76 8.65 5.29 -1.96
CA ALA A 76 9.57 6.41 -2.19
C ALA A 76 10.97 5.96 -2.61
N SER A 77 11.36 4.71 -2.31
CA SER A 77 12.66 4.15 -2.70
C SER A 77 12.69 3.51 -4.10
N GLY A 78 11.65 3.72 -4.91
CA GLY A 78 11.62 3.31 -6.32
C GLY A 78 10.92 1.98 -6.59
N HIS A 79 10.21 1.42 -5.61
CA HIS A 79 9.42 0.19 -5.79
C HIS A 79 7.98 0.53 -6.25
N GLY A 80 7.86 1.26 -7.36
CA GLY A 80 6.59 1.57 -8.01
C GLY A 80 5.86 0.31 -8.48
N GLY A 81 4.52 0.40 -8.65
CA GLY A 81 3.69 -0.75 -9.01
C GLY A 81 3.46 -1.75 -7.88
N SER A 82 3.86 -1.41 -6.64
CA SER A 82 3.46 -2.14 -5.44
C SER A 82 1.98 -1.93 -5.15
N ILE A 83 1.33 -2.92 -4.52
CA ILE A 83 -0.11 -2.93 -4.29
C ILE A 83 -0.38 -3.22 -2.81
N THR A 84 -1.35 -2.53 -2.26
CA THR A 84 -1.87 -2.81 -0.92
C THR A 84 -3.36 -2.53 -0.84
N SER A 85 -3.99 -2.89 0.26
CA SER A 85 -5.35 -2.51 0.60
C SER A 85 -5.42 -1.77 1.94
N CYS A 86 -6.48 -1.01 2.14
CA CYS A 86 -6.82 -0.44 3.44
C CYS A 86 -8.32 -0.14 3.50
N HIS A 87 -8.87 -0.01 4.69
CA HIS A 87 -10.25 0.44 4.88
C HIS A 87 -10.35 1.97 4.85
N ALA A 88 -11.18 2.49 3.95
CA ALA A 88 -11.53 3.91 3.85
C ALA A 88 -12.94 4.07 3.30
N GLY A 89 -13.56 5.24 3.48
CA GLY A 89 -14.93 5.51 3.03
C GLY A 89 -15.02 5.96 1.56
N SER A 90 -13.92 6.49 1.01
CA SER A 90 -13.82 6.94 -0.39
C SER A 90 -12.37 6.93 -0.86
N PRO A 91 -12.09 7.12 -2.18
CA PRO A 91 -10.73 7.29 -2.66
C PRO A 91 -10.01 8.48 -2.00
N GLU A 92 -10.69 9.60 -1.79
CA GLU A 92 -10.12 10.80 -1.18
C GLU A 92 -9.82 10.59 0.29
N GLU A 93 -10.74 9.95 1.03
CA GLU A 93 -10.55 9.63 2.45
C GLU A 93 -9.41 8.64 2.68
N THR A 94 -9.05 7.84 1.66
CA THR A 94 -7.90 6.93 1.71
C THR A 94 -6.62 7.67 2.07
N PHE A 95 -6.35 8.84 1.47
CA PHE A 95 -5.14 9.62 1.76
C PHE A 95 -5.12 10.14 3.19
N THR A 96 -6.26 10.59 3.70
CA THR A 96 -6.40 11.00 5.10
C THR A 96 -6.18 9.81 6.04
N ARG A 97 -6.76 8.66 5.74
CA ARG A 97 -6.61 7.44 6.53
C ARG A 97 -5.17 6.97 6.58
N LEU A 98 -4.49 6.91 5.44
CA LEU A 98 -3.07 6.52 5.35
C LEU A 98 -2.17 7.51 6.11
N ALA A 99 -2.45 8.81 6.02
CA ALA A 99 -1.70 9.83 6.77
C ALA A 99 -1.86 9.65 8.28
N LEU A 100 -3.09 9.41 8.77
CA LEU A 100 -3.34 9.13 10.19
C LEU A 100 -2.65 7.85 10.67
N MET A 101 -2.62 6.79 9.85
CA MET A 101 -1.89 5.56 10.17
C MET A 101 -0.37 5.80 10.19
N THR A 102 0.15 6.62 9.28
CA THR A 102 1.57 7.01 9.27
C THR A 102 1.98 7.69 10.57
N LEU A 103 1.14 8.55 11.14
CA LEU A 103 1.38 9.22 12.41
C LEU A 103 1.38 8.28 13.64
N GLN A 104 0.93 7.03 13.48
CA GLN A 104 1.07 6.03 14.55
C GLN A 104 2.51 5.52 14.68
N ASN A 105 3.34 5.71 13.65
CA ASN A 105 4.77 5.38 13.71
C ASN A 105 5.54 6.53 14.40
N PRO A 106 6.43 6.25 15.36
CA PRO A 106 7.22 7.29 16.04
C PRO A 106 8.02 8.19 15.08
N GLN A 107 8.52 7.64 13.98
CA GLN A 107 9.23 8.43 12.95
C GLN A 107 8.27 9.27 12.12
N GLY A 108 7.06 8.77 11.85
CA GLY A 108 6.01 9.49 11.15
C GLY A 108 5.47 10.69 11.92
N GLN A 109 5.46 10.62 13.24
CA GLN A 109 5.01 11.73 14.11
C GLN A 109 5.83 13.01 13.96
N CYS A 110 7.07 12.91 13.49
CA CYS A 110 7.94 14.06 13.27
C CYS A 110 7.63 14.80 11.95
N VAL A 111 6.75 14.26 11.10
CA VAL A 111 6.41 14.83 9.80
C VAL A 111 5.05 15.51 9.86
N PRO A 112 4.92 16.78 9.40
CA PRO A 112 3.62 17.46 9.34
C PRO A 112 2.59 16.67 8.50
N PHE A 113 1.35 16.65 8.97
CA PHE A 113 0.26 15.89 8.35
C PHE A 113 0.07 16.23 6.87
N GLU A 114 0.14 17.51 6.52
CA GLU A 114 -0.03 18.00 5.14
C GLU A 114 1.09 17.50 4.22
N ILE A 115 2.31 17.37 4.76
CA ILE A 115 3.46 16.84 4.03
C ILE A 115 3.25 15.33 3.77
N ILE A 116 2.77 14.60 4.78
CA ILE A 116 2.46 13.17 4.61
C ILE A 116 1.38 12.99 3.54
N GLN A 117 0.28 13.76 3.60
CA GLN A 117 -0.79 13.68 2.60
C GLN A 117 -0.29 14.01 1.20
N LYS A 118 0.54 15.06 1.05
CA LYS A 118 1.13 15.42 -0.23
C LYS A 118 2.00 14.28 -0.76
N THR A 119 2.89 13.75 0.07
CA THR A 119 3.77 12.62 -0.30
C THR A 119 2.97 11.41 -0.76
N LEU A 120 1.89 11.07 -0.06
CA LEU A 120 1.01 9.99 -0.45
C LEU A 120 0.38 10.22 -1.84
N LYS A 121 -0.09 11.43 -2.12
CA LYS A 121 -0.65 11.79 -3.43
C LYS A 121 0.40 11.78 -4.55
N ASP A 122 1.65 12.07 -4.21
CA ASP A 122 2.76 12.04 -5.17
C ASP A 122 3.23 10.60 -5.45
N LEU A 123 3.06 9.66 -4.51
CA LEU A 123 3.52 8.28 -4.62
C LEU A 123 2.45 7.32 -5.14
N ILE A 124 1.18 7.53 -4.76
CA ILE A 124 0.09 6.62 -5.11
C ILE A 124 -0.52 7.03 -6.44
N ASP A 125 -0.45 6.15 -7.41
CA ASP A 125 -0.96 6.42 -8.76
C ASP A 125 -2.46 6.19 -8.89
N ILE A 126 -2.97 5.12 -8.25
CA ILE A 126 -4.38 4.70 -8.39
C ILE A 126 -4.92 4.27 -7.03
N VAL A 127 -6.14 4.72 -6.71
CA VAL A 127 -6.95 4.17 -5.62
C VAL A 127 -8.27 3.69 -6.19
N VAL A 128 -8.60 2.42 -5.99
CA VAL A 128 -9.88 1.84 -6.38
C VAL A 128 -10.71 1.58 -5.12
N HIS A 129 -11.81 2.32 -4.97
CA HIS A 129 -12.72 2.12 -3.85
C HIS A 129 -13.81 1.11 -4.20
N ILE A 130 -13.91 0.05 -3.40
CA ILE A 130 -14.88 -1.03 -3.56
C ILE A 130 -15.88 -0.95 -2.43
N HIS A 131 -17.16 -0.83 -2.77
CA HIS A 131 -18.26 -0.80 -1.82
C HIS A 131 -19.08 -2.10 -1.88
N ALA A 132 -19.40 -2.65 -0.71
CA ALA A 132 -20.28 -3.82 -0.59
C ALA A 132 -21.71 -3.36 -0.23
N HIS A 133 -22.70 -3.66 -1.10
CA HIS A 133 -24.10 -3.35 -0.87
C HIS A 133 -24.96 -4.55 -1.26
N HIS A 134 -25.81 -5.01 -0.36
CA HIS A 134 -26.69 -6.18 -0.55
C HIS A 134 -25.95 -7.42 -1.11
N GLY A 135 -24.79 -7.75 -0.54
CA GLY A 135 -23.98 -8.91 -0.94
C GLY A 135 -23.25 -8.79 -2.27
N LYS A 136 -23.37 -7.64 -2.96
CA LYS A 136 -22.65 -7.36 -4.22
C LYS A 136 -21.54 -6.35 -3.98
N ARG A 137 -20.34 -6.64 -4.50
CA ARG A 137 -19.22 -5.69 -4.50
C ARG A 137 -19.22 -4.91 -5.81
N ARG A 138 -19.05 -3.59 -5.71
CA ARG A 138 -19.01 -2.68 -6.86
C ARG A 138 -17.91 -1.65 -6.65
N ILE A 139 -17.28 -1.24 -7.73
CA ILE A 139 -16.40 -0.07 -7.73
C ILE A 139 -17.31 1.16 -7.60
N SER A 140 -17.09 1.95 -6.55
CA SER A 140 -17.84 3.17 -6.26
C SER A 140 -17.06 4.45 -6.54
N GLY A 141 -15.72 4.35 -6.68
CA GLY A 141 -14.87 5.48 -7.03
C GLY A 141 -13.47 5.03 -7.43
N ILE A 142 -12.82 5.81 -8.26
CA ILE A 142 -11.43 5.62 -8.66
C ILE A 142 -10.74 6.99 -8.59
N TYR A 143 -9.65 7.06 -7.83
CA TYR A 143 -8.66 8.13 -7.94
C TYR A 143 -7.59 7.70 -8.94
N PHE A 144 -7.23 8.59 -9.85
CA PHE A 144 -6.15 8.38 -10.80
C PHE A 144 -5.30 9.66 -10.88
N LYS A 145 -4.07 9.58 -10.42
CA LYS A 145 -3.15 10.72 -10.24
C LYS A 145 -2.98 11.57 -11.51
N GLU A 146 -2.85 10.95 -12.66
CA GLU A 146 -2.66 11.68 -13.92
C GLU A 146 -3.88 12.54 -14.27
N ILE A 147 -5.10 12.02 -14.05
CA ILE A 147 -6.34 12.77 -14.31
C ILE A 147 -6.45 13.96 -13.35
N GLU A 148 -6.08 13.79 -12.09
CA GLU A 148 -6.11 14.86 -11.10
C GLU A 148 -5.08 15.97 -11.42
N ASN A 149 -3.94 15.63 -11.96
CA ASN A 149 -2.94 16.61 -12.41
C ASN A 149 -3.45 17.42 -13.61
N ILE A 150 -4.05 16.78 -14.62
CA ILE A 150 -4.66 17.45 -15.79
C ILE A 150 -5.74 18.44 -15.36
N LYS A 151 -6.59 18.08 -14.37
CA LYS A 151 -7.63 18.98 -13.85
C LYS A 151 -7.07 20.22 -13.15
N LYS A 152 -5.91 20.10 -12.47
CA LYS A 152 -5.23 21.25 -11.83
C LYS A 152 -4.66 22.19 -12.87
N ASP A 153 -3.93 21.67 -13.85
CA ASP A 153 -3.32 22.45 -14.93
C ASP A 153 -4.37 23.17 -15.80
N SER A 154 -5.60 22.65 -15.85
CA SER A 154 -6.72 23.25 -16.59
C SER A 154 -7.42 24.38 -15.84
N ASN A 155 -7.16 24.55 -14.54
CA ASN A 155 -7.78 25.57 -13.67
C ASN A 155 -6.79 26.71 -13.30
N GLU A 156 -5.54 26.66 -13.76
CA GLU A 156 -4.54 27.74 -13.74
C GLU A 156 -4.53 28.50 -15.09
#